data_2f1c0f5772dd9e0969651f52cacd1df8
#
_entry.id   2f1c0f5772dd9e0969651f52cacd1df8
#
_cell.length_a   1.000
_cell.length_b   1.000
_cell.length_c   1.000
_cell.angle_alpha   90.00
_cell.angle_beta   90.00
_cell.angle_gamma   90.00
#
_symmetry.space_group_name_H-M   'P 1'
#
loop_
_entity.id
_entity.type
_entity.pdbx_description
1 polymer ?
#
loop_
_entity_poly.entity_id
_entity_poly.type
_entity_poly.pdbx_seq_one_letter_code
_entity_poly.pdbx_strand_id
1 'polypeptide(L)'
;MIVTLDNAYQSELLFLPARHDSGVLKGIEIIANFVGVESQVRIPTELVLAYLSPAQELALFQEKLALLETCKLFFIQQQLLAWINISPAIVEHLIMDGNGVSICERHPWLEFSINENYPDLNKGNMNTVLMNFALRFPLVLANFGAGNASTKAIFDGLFNRVALDKNFIQQHLTDNTFDPFLRAIVSQVTPYCQSMMVAGVDDVSTLQRLSPYQFSAMQGNLWPAVAVDKITTLVQG
;
A
#
# COMPACT_ATOMS: atom_id res chain seq x y z
N MET A 1 -7.54 -18.15 -0.92
CA MET A 1 -7.09 -19.03 -2.07
C MET A 1 -5.96 -19.94 -1.61
N ILE A 2 -5.66 -21.02 -2.36
CA ILE A 2 -4.53 -21.91 -2.06
C ILE A 2 -3.48 -21.76 -3.16
N VAL A 3 -2.21 -21.66 -2.74
CA VAL A 3 -1.03 -21.62 -3.61
C VAL A 3 -0.13 -22.79 -3.25
N THR A 4 0.37 -23.51 -4.26
CA THR A 4 1.32 -24.59 -4.07
C THR A 4 2.70 -24.10 -4.52
N LEU A 5 3.63 -24.07 -3.58
CA LEU A 5 5.07 -23.92 -3.77
C LEU A 5 5.71 -25.28 -3.48
N ASP A 6 6.69 -25.34 -2.57
CA ASP A 6 7.16 -26.63 -2.05
C ASP A 6 6.11 -27.33 -1.17
N ASN A 7 5.21 -26.53 -0.58
CA ASN A 7 4.05 -26.95 0.20
C ASN A 7 2.81 -26.15 -0.23
N ALA A 8 1.62 -26.58 0.23
CA ALA A 8 0.39 -25.84 0.03
C ALA A 8 0.21 -24.75 1.10
N TYR A 9 -0.10 -23.55 0.66
CA TYR A 9 -0.33 -22.37 1.50
C TYR A 9 -1.70 -21.76 1.19
N GLN A 10 -2.40 -21.33 2.23
CA GLN A 10 -3.67 -20.62 2.12
C GLN A 10 -3.49 -19.14 2.41
N SER A 11 -4.12 -18.27 1.61
CA SER A 11 -4.16 -16.83 1.85
C SER A 11 -4.90 -16.51 3.15
N GLU A 12 -4.30 -15.68 4.00
CA GLU A 12 -4.89 -15.08 5.20
C GLU A 12 -4.85 -13.56 5.03
N LEU A 13 -6.03 -12.92 4.92
CA LEU A 13 -6.11 -11.47 4.81
C LEU A 13 -6.01 -10.80 6.17
N LEU A 14 -5.31 -9.67 6.22
CA LEU A 14 -5.09 -8.87 7.41
C LEU A 14 -5.32 -7.40 7.10
N PHE A 15 -5.65 -6.62 8.11
CA PHE A 15 -5.77 -5.17 8.08
C PHE A 15 -4.53 -4.53 8.69
N LEU A 16 -3.71 -3.87 7.86
CA LEU A 16 -2.56 -3.08 8.30
C LEU A 16 -3.00 -1.62 8.46
N PRO A 17 -3.07 -1.10 9.70
CA PRO A 17 -3.51 0.26 9.92
C PRO A 17 -2.45 1.28 9.52
N ALA A 18 -2.92 2.43 9.03
CA ALA A 18 -2.11 3.61 8.84
C ALA A 18 -2.66 4.76 9.69
N ARG A 19 -1.81 5.32 10.55
CA ARG A 19 -2.20 6.35 11.51
C ARG A 19 -1.48 7.67 11.27
N HIS A 20 -2.12 8.75 11.63
CA HIS A 20 -1.45 10.03 11.80
C HIS A 20 -0.55 9.99 13.05
N ASP A 21 0.41 10.91 13.18
CA ASP A 21 1.30 11.01 14.34
C ASP A 21 0.54 11.19 15.67
N SER A 22 -0.65 11.78 15.62
CA SER A 22 -1.57 11.91 16.77
C SER A 22 -2.23 10.58 17.18
N GLY A 23 -1.95 9.46 16.49
CA GLY A 23 -2.58 8.16 16.72
C GLY A 23 -3.91 7.94 15.99
N VAL A 24 -4.49 8.96 15.37
CA VAL A 24 -5.76 8.87 14.64
C VAL A 24 -5.62 7.96 13.42
N LEU A 25 -6.47 6.94 13.32
CA LEU A 25 -6.53 6.04 12.15
C LEU A 25 -6.95 6.84 10.90
N LYS A 26 -6.19 6.74 9.83
CA LYS A 26 -6.43 7.43 8.55
C LYS A 26 -6.85 6.50 7.43
N GLY A 27 -6.41 5.27 7.49
CA GLY A 27 -6.74 4.27 6.50
C GLY A 27 -6.20 2.90 6.88
N ILE A 28 -6.51 1.93 6.05
CA ILE A 28 -6.15 0.53 6.25
C ILE A 28 -5.69 -0.05 4.92
N GLU A 29 -4.54 -0.68 4.92
CA GLU A 29 -4.09 -1.49 3.80
C GLU A 29 -4.55 -2.95 4.00
N ILE A 30 -5.15 -3.53 2.96
CA ILE A 30 -5.53 -4.94 2.97
C ILE A 30 -4.35 -5.75 2.45
N ILE A 31 -3.63 -6.36 3.38
CA ILE A 31 -2.49 -7.22 3.09
C ILE A 31 -2.88 -8.70 3.14
N ALA A 32 -2.03 -9.56 2.61
CA ALA A 32 -2.18 -11.00 2.72
C ALA A 32 -0.90 -11.62 3.30
N ASN A 33 -1.06 -12.63 4.12
CA ASN A 33 -0.03 -13.61 4.43
C ASN A 33 -0.45 -14.96 3.83
N PHE A 34 0.49 -15.87 3.71
CA PHE A 34 0.23 -17.24 3.28
C PHE A 34 0.59 -18.19 4.41
N VAL A 35 -0.39 -18.95 4.88
CA VAL A 35 -0.26 -19.89 5.99
C VAL A 35 -0.21 -21.30 5.43
N GLY A 36 0.77 -22.09 5.86
CA GLY A 36 0.89 -23.49 5.45
C GLY A 36 -0.36 -24.29 5.82
N VAL A 37 -0.92 -25.04 4.86
CA VAL A 37 -2.15 -25.84 5.09
C VAL A 37 -1.91 -26.94 6.12
N GLU A 38 -0.72 -27.54 6.10
CA GLU A 38 -0.32 -28.61 7.02
C GLU A 38 0.65 -28.16 8.13
N SER A 39 0.92 -26.85 8.20
CA SER A 39 1.90 -26.28 9.13
C SER A 39 1.44 -24.93 9.64
N GLN A 40 2.07 -24.45 10.73
CA GLN A 40 1.84 -23.10 11.27
C GLN A 40 2.76 -22.03 10.61
N VAL A 41 3.50 -22.41 9.58
CA VAL A 41 4.45 -21.51 8.90
C VAL A 41 3.67 -20.44 8.15
N ARG A 42 4.03 -19.17 8.40
CA ARG A 42 3.48 -18.00 7.70
C ARG A 42 4.56 -17.41 6.80
N ILE A 43 4.20 -17.17 5.56
CA ILE A 43 5.07 -16.54 4.56
C ILE A 43 4.46 -15.20 4.14
N PRO A 44 5.21 -14.08 4.23
CA PRO A 44 4.75 -12.79 3.74
C PRO A 44 4.45 -12.83 2.25
N THR A 45 3.49 -12.01 1.82
CA THR A 45 3.07 -11.92 0.41
C THR A 45 4.23 -11.62 -0.52
N GLU A 46 5.17 -10.77 -0.13
CA GLU A 46 6.31 -10.37 -0.97
C GLU A 46 7.15 -11.57 -1.43
N LEU A 47 7.25 -12.61 -0.61
CA LEU A 47 7.98 -13.84 -0.96
C LEU A 47 7.19 -14.77 -1.87
N VAL A 48 5.87 -14.63 -1.93
CA VAL A 48 4.98 -15.48 -2.72
C VAL A 48 4.59 -14.85 -4.05
N LEU A 49 4.50 -13.51 -4.12
CA LEU A 49 4.05 -12.78 -5.31
C LEU A 49 4.80 -13.18 -6.59
N ALA A 50 6.12 -13.40 -6.51
CA ALA A 50 6.93 -13.80 -7.66
C ALA A 50 6.55 -15.16 -8.25
N TYR A 51 5.81 -15.98 -7.51
CA TYR A 51 5.40 -17.33 -7.91
C TYR A 51 3.90 -17.42 -8.24
N LEU A 52 3.14 -16.33 -8.07
CA LEU A 52 1.74 -16.32 -8.44
C LEU A 52 1.57 -16.20 -9.95
N SER A 53 0.69 -17.02 -10.51
CA SER A 53 0.20 -16.81 -11.87
C SER A 53 -0.75 -15.60 -11.91
N PRO A 54 -0.95 -14.95 -13.07
CA PRO A 54 -1.93 -13.86 -13.20
C PRO A 54 -3.34 -14.21 -12.71
N ALA A 55 -3.76 -15.46 -12.90
CA ALA A 55 -5.06 -15.94 -12.41
C ALA A 55 -5.11 -16.00 -10.87
N GLN A 56 -4.00 -16.37 -10.22
CA GLN A 56 -3.90 -16.39 -8.76
C GLN A 56 -3.81 -14.97 -8.18
N GLU A 57 -3.09 -14.07 -8.84
CA GLU A 57 -3.08 -12.64 -8.46
C GLU A 57 -4.50 -12.04 -8.53
N LEU A 58 -5.23 -12.34 -9.61
CA LEU A 58 -6.62 -11.90 -9.76
C LEU A 58 -7.53 -12.49 -8.68
N ALA A 59 -7.38 -13.79 -8.36
CA ALA A 59 -8.14 -14.43 -7.30
C ALA A 59 -7.87 -13.77 -5.93
N LEU A 60 -6.61 -13.48 -5.61
CA LEU A 60 -6.24 -12.77 -4.38
C LEU A 60 -6.82 -11.34 -4.35
N PHE A 61 -6.77 -10.64 -5.47
CA PHE A 61 -7.37 -9.32 -5.60
C PHE A 61 -8.88 -9.35 -5.37
N GLN A 62 -9.58 -10.34 -5.93
CA GLN A 62 -11.02 -10.55 -5.71
C GLN A 62 -11.35 -10.86 -4.25
N GLU A 63 -10.52 -11.67 -3.55
CA GLU A 63 -10.68 -11.90 -2.11
C GLU A 63 -10.57 -10.59 -1.30
N LYS A 64 -9.60 -9.73 -1.64
CA LYS A 64 -9.45 -8.41 -1.00
C LYS A 64 -10.65 -7.50 -1.24
N LEU A 65 -11.18 -7.49 -2.48
CA LEU A 65 -12.40 -6.72 -2.80
C LEU A 65 -13.64 -7.25 -2.06
N ALA A 66 -13.80 -8.56 -1.97
CA ALA A 66 -14.89 -9.17 -1.23
C ALA A 66 -14.84 -8.82 0.27
N LEU A 67 -13.63 -8.82 0.84
CA LEU A 67 -13.41 -8.38 2.22
C LEU A 67 -13.77 -6.89 2.39
N LEU A 68 -13.32 -6.04 1.45
CA LEU A 68 -13.64 -4.61 1.48
C LEU A 68 -15.16 -4.37 1.42
N GLU A 69 -15.90 -5.10 0.59
CA GLU A 69 -17.36 -5.02 0.52
C GLU A 69 -18.01 -5.44 1.84
N THR A 70 -17.50 -6.50 2.48
CA THR A 70 -17.99 -6.98 3.78
C THR A 70 -17.80 -5.92 4.87
N CYS A 71 -16.69 -5.17 4.84
CA CYS A 71 -16.34 -4.15 5.82
C CYS A 71 -16.79 -2.73 5.42
N LYS A 72 -17.54 -2.57 4.33
CA LYS A 72 -17.93 -1.29 3.73
C LYS A 72 -18.47 -0.28 4.73
N LEU A 73 -19.40 -0.67 5.58
CA LEU A 73 -20.00 0.22 6.57
C LEU A 73 -18.98 0.75 7.57
N PHE A 74 -18.00 -0.06 7.95
CA PHE A 74 -16.92 0.37 8.85
C PHE A 74 -16.08 1.48 8.21
N PHE A 75 -15.65 1.31 6.94
CA PHE A 75 -14.87 2.33 6.24
C PHE A 75 -15.65 3.65 6.09
N ILE A 76 -16.95 3.58 5.74
CA ILE A 76 -17.80 4.76 5.61
C ILE A 76 -17.96 5.47 6.95
N GLN A 77 -18.33 4.75 8.01
CA GLN A 77 -18.60 5.32 9.32
C GLN A 77 -17.36 5.96 9.96
N GLN A 78 -16.19 5.35 9.72
CA GLN A 78 -14.93 5.85 10.25
C GLN A 78 -14.21 6.82 9.30
N GLN A 79 -14.76 7.07 8.11
CA GLN A 79 -14.18 7.95 7.08
C GLN A 79 -12.74 7.57 6.72
N LEU A 80 -12.49 6.26 6.57
CA LEU A 80 -11.16 5.70 6.32
C LEU A 80 -10.90 5.49 4.84
N LEU A 81 -9.64 5.64 4.44
CA LEU A 81 -9.14 5.16 3.16
C LEU A 81 -8.84 3.66 3.24
N ALA A 82 -8.99 2.97 2.12
CA ALA A 82 -8.51 1.61 1.94
C ALA A 82 -7.44 1.57 0.85
N TRP A 83 -6.40 0.79 1.06
CA TRP A 83 -5.37 0.54 0.06
C TRP A 83 -5.29 -0.94 -0.29
N ILE A 84 -5.20 -1.21 -1.59
CA ILE A 84 -4.96 -2.55 -2.14
C ILE A 84 -3.79 -2.45 -3.10
N ASN A 85 -2.71 -3.20 -2.82
CA ASN A 85 -1.59 -3.31 -3.74
C ASN A 85 -2.00 -4.15 -4.96
N ILE A 86 -1.65 -3.68 -6.15
CA ILE A 86 -1.99 -4.28 -7.44
C ILE A 86 -0.75 -4.48 -8.31
N SER A 87 -0.76 -5.58 -9.06
CA SER A 87 0.26 -5.93 -10.04
C SER A 87 -0.06 -5.39 -11.44
N PRO A 88 0.89 -5.44 -12.39
CA PRO A 88 0.62 -5.13 -13.78
C PRO A 88 -0.56 -5.91 -14.39
N ALA A 89 -0.68 -7.19 -14.05
CA ALA A 89 -1.78 -8.04 -14.53
C ALA A 89 -3.16 -7.54 -14.03
N ILE A 90 -3.23 -7.06 -12.79
CA ILE A 90 -4.46 -6.46 -12.24
C ILE A 90 -4.77 -5.13 -12.90
N VAL A 91 -3.75 -4.29 -13.15
CA VAL A 91 -3.93 -3.00 -13.88
C VAL A 91 -4.53 -3.26 -15.26
N GLU A 92 -3.97 -4.18 -16.03
CA GLU A 92 -4.48 -4.55 -17.35
C GLU A 92 -5.92 -5.08 -17.27
N HIS A 93 -6.21 -5.97 -16.32
CA HIS A 93 -7.55 -6.51 -16.11
C HIS A 93 -8.57 -5.40 -15.81
N LEU A 94 -8.26 -4.47 -14.90
CA LEU A 94 -9.17 -3.37 -14.54
C LEU A 94 -9.43 -2.40 -15.69
N ILE A 95 -8.44 -2.21 -16.57
CA ILE A 95 -8.61 -1.36 -17.77
C ILE A 95 -9.49 -2.05 -18.82
N MET A 96 -9.25 -3.35 -19.09
CA MET A 96 -9.90 -4.09 -20.16
C MET A 96 -11.33 -4.49 -19.83
N ASP A 97 -11.59 -4.90 -18.60
CA ASP A 97 -12.87 -5.52 -18.20
C ASP A 97 -13.99 -4.49 -17.94
N GLY A 98 -13.66 -3.19 -17.93
CA GLY A 98 -14.62 -2.10 -17.67
C GLY A 98 -15.21 -2.11 -16.24
N ASN A 99 -15.00 -3.16 -15.48
CA ASN A 99 -15.52 -3.32 -14.11
C ASN A 99 -14.79 -2.44 -13.08
N GLY A 100 -13.58 -1.98 -13.40
CA GLY A 100 -12.77 -1.14 -12.51
C GLY A 100 -13.50 0.14 -12.10
N VAL A 101 -14.20 0.81 -13.02
CA VAL A 101 -14.98 2.02 -12.72
C VAL A 101 -16.08 1.71 -11.69
N SER A 102 -16.82 0.61 -11.86
CA SER A 102 -17.87 0.23 -10.93
C SER A 102 -17.34 -0.13 -9.53
N ILE A 103 -16.10 -0.61 -9.43
CA ILE A 103 -15.43 -0.86 -8.14
C ILE A 103 -15.19 0.46 -7.41
N CYS A 104 -14.61 1.47 -8.08
CA CYS A 104 -14.36 2.78 -7.48
C CYS A 104 -15.66 3.53 -7.15
N GLU A 105 -16.69 3.43 -7.97
CA GLU A 105 -18.00 4.01 -7.66
C GLU A 105 -18.62 3.42 -6.39
N ARG A 106 -18.46 2.11 -6.18
CA ARG A 106 -18.94 1.43 -4.97
C ARG A 106 -18.08 1.69 -3.74
N HIS A 107 -16.79 1.98 -3.95
CA HIS A 107 -15.78 2.18 -2.90
C HIS A 107 -14.98 3.46 -3.16
N PRO A 108 -15.58 4.66 -3.05
CA PRO A 108 -14.91 5.94 -3.36
C PRO A 108 -13.73 6.26 -2.41
N TRP A 109 -13.55 5.49 -1.36
CA TRP A 109 -12.42 5.57 -0.42
C TRP A 109 -11.29 4.57 -0.75
N LEU A 110 -11.44 3.75 -1.80
CA LEU A 110 -10.42 2.81 -2.25
C LEU A 110 -9.40 3.52 -3.14
N GLU A 111 -8.13 3.36 -2.81
CA GLU A 111 -7.01 3.73 -3.65
C GLU A 111 -6.17 2.48 -3.94
N PHE A 112 -5.66 2.37 -5.17
CA PHE A 112 -4.79 1.29 -5.57
C PHE A 112 -3.34 1.68 -5.35
N SER A 113 -2.51 0.76 -4.85
CA SER A 113 -1.07 1.00 -4.70
C SER A 113 -0.25 0.11 -5.63
N ILE A 114 0.82 0.68 -6.16
CA ILE A 114 1.86 -0.04 -6.91
C ILE A 114 3.22 0.21 -6.27
N ASN A 115 4.14 -0.75 -6.39
CA ASN A 115 5.49 -0.60 -5.88
C ASN A 115 6.37 0.20 -6.84
N GLU A 116 7.47 0.77 -6.35
CA GLU A 116 8.42 1.52 -7.20
C GLU A 116 9.12 0.66 -8.27
N ASN A 117 9.11 -0.66 -8.12
CA ASN A 117 9.62 -1.60 -9.13
C ASN A 117 8.59 -1.95 -10.22
N TYR A 118 7.46 -1.24 -10.28
CA TYR A 118 6.47 -1.43 -11.33
C TYR A 118 7.10 -1.23 -12.73
N PRO A 119 6.83 -2.12 -13.70
CA PRO A 119 7.43 -2.06 -15.02
C PRO A 119 7.27 -0.69 -15.69
N ASP A 120 8.36 -0.21 -16.29
CA ASP A 120 8.38 1.05 -17.03
C ASP A 120 7.94 2.30 -16.24
N LEU A 121 8.02 2.28 -14.92
CA LEU A 121 7.69 3.43 -14.06
C LEU A 121 8.55 4.65 -14.40
N ASN A 122 9.81 4.42 -14.81
CA ASN A 122 10.74 5.46 -15.25
C ASN A 122 10.32 6.21 -16.54
N LYS A 123 9.34 5.68 -17.28
CA LYS A 123 8.77 6.34 -18.47
C LYS A 123 7.75 7.43 -18.10
N GLY A 124 7.22 7.43 -16.85
CA GLY A 124 6.21 8.39 -16.42
C GLY A 124 4.98 8.39 -17.33
N ASN A 125 4.55 9.54 -17.82
CA ASN A 125 3.41 9.70 -18.74
C ASN A 125 3.54 8.94 -20.07
N MET A 126 4.74 8.54 -20.44
CA MET A 126 4.97 7.71 -21.64
C MET A 126 4.60 6.23 -21.40
N ASN A 127 4.44 5.80 -20.17
CA ASN A 127 3.79 4.53 -19.84
C ASN A 127 2.27 4.71 -19.99
N THR A 128 1.77 4.49 -21.20
CA THR A 128 0.36 4.75 -21.56
C THR A 128 -0.63 3.90 -20.76
N VAL A 129 -0.25 2.69 -20.37
CA VAL A 129 -1.10 1.81 -19.55
C VAL A 129 -1.27 2.42 -18.15
N LEU A 130 -0.16 2.77 -17.51
CA LEU A 130 -0.19 3.33 -16.17
C LEU A 130 -0.83 4.73 -16.16
N MET A 131 -0.55 5.56 -17.19
CA MET A 131 -1.21 6.87 -17.34
C MET A 131 -2.72 6.73 -17.48
N ASN A 132 -3.20 5.83 -18.35
CA ASN A 132 -4.63 5.59 -18.53
C ASN A 132 -5.28 5.05 -17.25
N PHE A 133 -4.55 4.27 -16.46
CA PHE A 133 -5.01 3.80 -15.16
C PHE A 133 -5.14 4.96 -14.17
N ALA A 134 -4.09 5.77 -14.01
CA ALA A 134 -4.06 6.90 -13.09
C ALA A 134 -5.12 7.99 -13.38
N LEU A 135 -5.52 8.13 -14.65
CA LEU A 135 -6.63 9.03 -15.03
C LEU A 135 -8.01 8.56 -14.55
N ARG A 136 -8.16 7.28 -14.25
CA ARG A 136 -9.46 6.67 -13.89
C ARG A 136 -9.53 6.27 -12.43
N PHE A 137 -8.38 5.95 -11.82
CA PHE A 137 -8.31 5.36 -10.50
C PHE A 137 -7.29 6.10 -9.62
N PRO A 138 -7.63 6.37 -8.34
CA PRO A 138 -6.67 6.90 -7.40
C PRO A 138 -5.49 5.94 -7.22
N LEU A 139 -4.27 6.43 -7.45
CA LEU A 139 -3.07 5.63 -7.44
C LEU A 139 -2.08 6.11 -6.37
N VAL A 140 -1.51 5.17 -5.64
CA VAL A 140 -0.49 5.38 -4.61
C VAL A 140 0.82 4.73 -5.05
N LEU A 141 1.92 5.45 -4.99
CA LEU A 141 3.25 4.87 -5.11
C LEU A 141 3.69 4.37 -3.73
N ALA A 142 3.80 3.05 -3.58
CA ALA A 142 4.31 2.41 -2.38
C ALA A 142 5.81 2.12 -2.50
N ASN A 143 6.48 2.03 -1.33
CA ASN A 143 7.89 1.68 -1.18
C ASN A 143 8.84 2.61 -1.94
N PHE A 144 8.52 3.91 -2.03
CA PHE A 144 9.38 4.90 -2.67
C PHE A 144 10.69 5.06 -1.88
N GLY A 145 11.82 4.88 -2.57
CA GLY A 145 13.15 4.91 -1.97
C GLY A 145 13.77 3.53 -1.72
N ALA A 146 13.11 2.42 -2.14
CA ALA A 146 13.67 1.07 -2.00
C ALA A 146 14.86 0.79 -2.95
N GLY A 147 15.24 1.73 -3.83
CA GLY A 147 16.46 1.68 -4.62
C GLY A 147 16.31 1.82 -6.13
N ASN A 148 15.09 1.70 -6.68
CA ASN A 148 14.81 1.85 -8.11
C ASN A 148 14.04 3.15 -8.41
N ALA A 149 14.05 4.09 -7.48
CA ALA A 149 13.20 5.27 -7.48
C ALA A 149 13.32 6.07 -8.78
N SER A 150 12.29 6.04 -9.59
CA SER A 150 12.09 7.01 -10.66
C SER A 150 11.15 8.11 -10.19
N THR A 151 11.69 9.31 -10.01
CA THR A 151 10.89 10.50 -9.67
C THR A 151 10.04 10.98 -10.85
N LYS A 152 10.33 10.52 -12.07
CA LYS A 152 9.62 10.97 -13.27
C LYS A 152 8.12 10.77 -13.19
N ALA A 153 7.66 9.57 -12.81
CA ALA A 153 6.23 9.28 -12.69
C ALA A 153 5.54 10.12 -11.60
N ILE A 154 6.28 10.48 -10.54
CA ILE A 154 5.78 11.40 -9.50
C ILE A 154 5.63 12.80 -10.09
N PHE A 155 6.68 13.33 -10.73
CA PHE A 155 6.67 14.69 -11.31
C PHE A 155 5.70 14.83 -12.48
N ASP A 156 5.37 13.74 -13.16
CA ASP A 156 4.32 13.66 -14.16
C ASP A 156 2.90 13.62 -13.54
N GLY A 157 2.77 13.58 -12.21
CA GLY A 157 1.50 13.67 -11.50
C GLY A 157 0.64 12.39 -11.54
N LEU A 158 1.26 11.21 -11.71
CA LEU A 158 0.52 9.95 -11.81
C LEU A 158 -0.04 9.47 -10.46
N PHE A 159 0.44 9.99 -9.34
CA PHE A 159 0.11 9.48 -8.02
C PHE A 159 -0.66 10.48 -7.15
N ASN A 160 -1.75 10.02 -6.55
CA ASN A 160 -2.44 10.76 -5.51
C ASN A 160 -1.60 10.85 -4.23
N ARG A 161 -0.90 9.75 -3.88
CA ARG A 161 -0.05 9.66 -2.69
C ARG A 161 1.26 8.96 -3.00
N VAL A 162 2.28 9.30 -2.21
CA VAL A 162 3.59 8.65 -2.25
C VAL A 162 3.94 8.18 -0.85
N ALA A 163 4.20 6.88 -0.68
CA ALA A 163 4.59 6.27 0.58
C ALA A 163 6.08 5.91 0.56
N LEU A 164 6.84 6.47 1.50
CA LEU A 164 8.26 6.16 1.67
C LEU A 164 8.45 4.73 2.18
N ASP A 165 9.48 4.07 1.66
CA ASP A 165 9.84 2.70 2.00
C ASP A 165 10.34 2.56 3.44
N LYS A 166 9.98 1.44 4.09
CA LYS A 166 10.40 1.16 5.46
C LYS A 166 11.90 0.95 5.60
N ASN A 167 12.54 0.26 4.63
CA ASN A 167 13.96 -0.03 4.70
C ASN A 167 14.77 1.25 4.48
N PHE A 168 14.28 2.13 3.57
CA PHE A 168 14.87 3.46 3.40
C PHE A 168 14.88 4.23 4.73
N ILE A 169 13.76 4.27 5.43
CA ILE A 169 13.68 4.96 6.73
C ILE A 169 14.59 4.29 7.76
N GLN A 170 14.50 2.98 7.95
CA GLN A 170 15.24 2.25 8.98
C GLN A 170 16.76 2.29 8.76
N GLN A 171 17.22 2.23 7.51
CA GLN A 171 18.65 2.30 7.19
C GLN A 171 19.26 3.66 7.46
N HIS A 172 18.51 4.73 7.24
CA HIS A 172 19.02 6.09 7.37
C HIS A 172 18.64 6.78 8.67
N LEU A 173 17.73 6.22 9.46
CA LEU A 173 17.20 6.85 10.66
C LEU A 173 18.30 7.28 11.65
N THR A 174 19.41 6.55 11.74
CA THR A 174 20.53 6.86 12.63
C THR A 174 21.55 7.82 12.04
N ASP A 175 21.46 8.13 10.75
CA ASP A 175 22.42 9.01 10.08
C ASP A 175 22.24 10.47 10.52
N ASN A 176 23.35 11.17 10.71
CA ASN A 176 23.33 12.61 11.04
C ASN A 176 22.76 13.47 9.89
N THR A 177 22.76 12.96 8.67
CA THR A 177 22.23 13.61 7.46
C THR A 177 20.77 13.25 7.16
N PHE A 178 20.14 12.40 7.97
CA PHE A 178 18.78 11.93 7.73
C PHE A 178 17.78 13.08 7.64
N ASP A 179 17.78 13.98 8.63
CA ASP A 179 16.79 15.05 8.69
C ASP A 179 16.86 16.03 7.50
N PRO A 180 18.03 16.57 7.10
CA PRO A 180 18.11 17.41 5.90
C PRO A 180 17.77 16.64 4.63
N PHE A 181 18.15 15.36 4.54
CA PHE A 181 17.86 14.53 3.38
C PHE A 181 16.36 14.23 3.26
N LEU A 182 15.72 13.80 4.34
CA LEU A 182 14.27 13.53 4.35
C LEU A 182 13.46 14.80 4.04
N ARG A 183 13.87 15.95 4.60
CA ARG A 183 13.27 17.27 4.32
C ARG A 183 13.36 17.61 2.84
N ALA A 184 14.51 17.34 2.20
CA ALA A 184 14.68 17.56 0.77
C ALA A 184 13.73 16.69 -0.06
N ILE A 185 13.61 15.39 0.26
CA ILE A 185 12.68 14.47 -0.40
C ILE A 185 11.24 14.95 -0.26
N VAL A 186 10.81 15.22 0.97
CA VAL A 186 9.44 15.68 1.24
C VAL A 186 9.13 16.96 0.47
N SER A 187 10.03 17.95 0.49
CA SER A 187 9.83 19.22 -0.22
C SER A 187 9.79 19.07 -1.75
N GLN A 188 10.53 18.11 -2.30
CA GLN A 188 10.54 17.84 -3.75
C GLN A 188 9.31 17.06 -4.21
N VAL A 189 8.79 16.15 -3.41
CA VAL A 189 7.71 15.24 -3.78
C VAL A 189 6.32 15.83 -3.51
N THR A 190 6.15 16.51 -2.38
CA THR A 190 4.84 17.07 -1.95
C THR A 190 4.12 17.92 -3.01
N PRO A 191 4.80 18.74 -3.84
CA PRO A 191 4.09 19.54 -4.86
C PRO A 191 3.39 18.70 -5.94
N TYR A 192 3.72 17.43 -6.09
CA TYR A 192 3.26 16.57 -7.18
C TYR A 192 2.29 15.47 -6.73
N CYS A 193 1.90 15.45 -5.45
CA CYS A 193 0.92 14.51 -4.92
C CYS A 193 0.02 15.21 -3.89
N GLN A 194 -1.12 14.60 -3.57
CA GLN A 194 -2.02 15.15 -2.56
C GLN A 194 -1.43 15.05 -1.14
N SER A 195 -0.67 13.99 -0.87
CA SER A 195 0.00 13.80 0.41
C SER A 195 1.09 12.74 0.36
N MET A 196 1.99 12.81 1.33
CA MET A 196 2.99 11.78 1.54
C MET A 196 2.64 10.91 2.75
N MET A 197 3.03 9.65 2.66
CA MET A 197 2.92 8.64 3.71
C MET A 197 4.31 8.07 4.00
N VAL A 198 4.46 7.35 5.11
CA VAL A 198 5.72 6.69 5.44
C VAL A 198 5.47 5.34 6.10
N ALA A 199 6.27 4.34 5.70
CA ALA A 199 6.33 3.04 6.35
C ALA A 199 7.61 2.91 7.22
N GLY A 200 7.61 1.93 8.15
CA GLY A 200 8.76 1.66 9.02
C GLY A 200 8.73 2.39 10.36
N VAL A 201 7.56 2.85 10.80
CA VAL A 201 7.37 3.43 12.14
C VAL A 201 7.17 2.28 13.14
N ASP A 202 8.29 1.75 13.65
CA ASP A 202 8.26 0.52 14.46
C ASP A 202 8.24 0.79 15.97
N ASP A 203 8.58 2.01 16.38
CA ASP A 203 8.60 2.43 17.78
C ASP A 203 8.27 3.93 17.95
N VAL A 204 8.11 4.34 19.21
CA VAL A 204 7.76 5.73 19.57
C VAL A 204 8.88 6.71 19.21
N SER A 205 10.15 6.30 19.26
CA SER A 205 11.28 7.16 18.94
C SER A 205 11.29 7.49 17.44
N THR A 206 11.03 6.50 16.60
CA THR A 206 10.84 6.68 15.15
C THR A 206 9.66 7.59 14.84
N LEU A 207 8.51 7.37 15.52
CA LEU A 207 7.34 8.23 15.38
C LEU A 207 7.67 9.70 15.71
N GLN A 208 8.32 9.95 16.84
CA GLN A 208 8.71 11.31 17.26
C GLN A 208 9.66 11.97 16.26
N ARG A 209 10.59 11.22 15.69
CA ARG A 209 11.54 11.72 14.69
C ARG A 209 10.88 12.05 13.35
N LEU A 210 9.84 11.31 12.95
CA LEU A 210 9.10 11.52 11.69
C LEU A 210 7.96 12.53 11.79
N SER A 211 7.43 12.79 12.98
CA SER A 211 6.31 13.72 13.21
C SER A 211 6.52 15.14 12.61
N PRO A 212 7.72 15.76 12.64
CA PRO A 212 7.94 17.09 12.06
C PRO A 212 7.71 17.19 10.55
N TYR A 213 7.65 16.07 9.83
CA TYR A 213 7.49 16.05 8.37
C TYR A 213 6.03 15.99 7.90
N GLN A 214 5.07 15.91 8.83
CA GLN A 214 3.63 16.02 8.57
C GLN A 214 3.11 14.99 7.54
N PHE A 215 3.58 13.74 7.64
CA PHE A 215 3.03 12.65 6.84
C PHE A 215 1.53 12.47 7.14
N SER A 216 0.73 12.30 6.08
CA SER A 216 -0.73 12.14 6.21
C SER A 216 -1.12 10.83 6.89
N ALA A 217 -0.28 9.79 6.75
CA ALA A 217 -0.43 8.51 7.40
C ALA A 217 0.92 7.79 7.53
N MET A 218 1.07 7.00 8.57
CA MET A 218 2.26 6.26 8.94
C MET A 218 1.91 4.81 9.23
N GLN A 219 2.76 3.88 8.79
CA GLN A 219 2.62 2.44 9.00
C GLN A 219 3.90 1.87 9.63
N GLY A 220 3.77 0.80 10.41
CA GLY A 220 4.91 0.09 11.00
C GLY A 220 4.50 -0.80 12.17
N ASN A 221 5.48 -1.47 12.80
CA ASN A 221 5.24 -2.41 13.89
C ASN A 221 4.69 -1.73 15.17
N LEU A 222 4.78 -0.40 15.27
CA LEU A 222 4.12 0.35 16.35
C LEU A 222 2.59 0.12 16.32
N TRP A 223 2.04 -0.13 15.14
CA TRP A 223 0.63 -0.45 14.91
C TRP A 223 0.51 -1.71 14.04
N PRO A 224 0.62 -2.89 14.66
CA PRO A 224 0.66 -4.14 13.90
C PRO A 224 -0.63 -4.43 13.15
N ALA A 225 -0.53 -5.22 12.10
CA ALA A 225 -1.69 -5.71 11.38
C ALA A 225 -2.58 -6.57 12.28
N VAL A 226 -3.89 -6.47 12.06
CA VAL A 226 -4.90 -7.23 12.81
C VAL A 226 -5.66 -8.19 11.91
N ALA A 227 -6.17 -9.27 12.49
CA ALA A 227 -7.04 -10.20 11.79
C ALA A 227 -8.39 -9.54 11.43
N VAL A 228 -9.06 -10.10 10.43
CA VAL A 228 -10.30 -9.54 9.86
C VAL A 228 -11.40 -9.34 10.91
N ASP A 229 -11.56 -10.29 11.82
CA ASP A 229 -12.53 -10.26 12.92
C ASP A 229 -12.25 -9.17 13.98
N LYS A 230 -11.03 -8.60 13.95
CA LYS A 230 -10.58 -7.58 14.91
C LYS A 230 -10.56 -6.15 14.35
N ILE A 231 -11.14 -5.90 13.18
CA ILE A 231 -11.12 -4.57 12.54
C ILE A 231 -11.60 -3.45 13.47
N THR A 232 -12.62 -3.72 14.30
CA THR A 232 -13.17 -2.73 15.24
C THR A 232 -12.22 -2.31 16.34
N THR A 233 -11.21 -3.13 16.66
CA THR A 233 -10.20 -2.77 17.67
C THR A 233 -9.30 -1.62 17.20
N LEU A 234 -9.22 -1.39 15.90
CA LEU A 234 -8.40 -0.31 15.32
C LEU A 234 -8.91 1.11 15.67
N VAL A 235 -10.16 1.25 16.07
CA VAL A 235 -10.78 2.54 16.42
C VAL A 235 -11.09 2.69 17.91
N GLN A 236 -10.72 1.71 18.72
CA GLN A 236 -10.97 1.69 20.18
C GLN A 236 -9.80 2.23 21.01
N GLY A 237 -8.74 2.77 20.36
CA GLY A 237 -7.52 3.26 21.00
C GLY A 237 -7.37 4.77 20.96
#